data_16d4f7095d8d7725b258998675b69be8
#
_entry.id   16d4f7095d8d7725b258998675b69be8
#
_cell.length_a   1.000
_cell.length_b   1.000
_cell.length_c   1.000
_cell.angle_alpha   90.00
_cell.angle_beta   90.00
_cell.angle_gamma   90.00
#
_symmetry.space_group_name_H-M   'P 1'
#
loop_
_entity.id
_entity.type
_entity.pdbx_description
1 polymer ?
#
loop_
_entity_poly.entity_id
_entity_poly.type
_entity_poly.pdbx_seq_one_letter_code
_entity_poly.pdbx_strand_id
1 'polypeptide(L)'
;MILFAHHFVSPMKSLSAFALSGLFFSLFPAVSAQQTELLSLYSSAHRALKQNPEFRGELERVKISQAQMRREMSEFGWGLEALARYEDREKPQNTREFIAVGGVQLPGNTSRIFGDENFTARVGLKKKYTTGTVVEFGSRFSRLSNTLNQTSTSALFTPEYETFSGITVTQPLLRGFGKTANLAGVNIARRRIAAQEVLTRVKAMNLVAEVSSRYTDIVTADRVLAVHRMNIELAERMLKRNKQLLESNEGLLTDVTTAELALYQRQDQYITAAADKIERVNTLFALIDREPDLDGKTRFQPISTFFSGATLNGKRELIQYGQSRRLDLVYYNHVVETAKLNVLRAKDATKPQLNATGSAGVYGLEDSAGGAFGEASGAQGTEWSLGLNFKMPLGKDGAEAGIDAAEAQVRQAQLELAKVKRGISLEVDTAYTRVNAARKRITTAKKAVELAQQRLKQEQDLFNAGEGDFYRVVEQQQILGDSQVNLVASEAALSRSVIAVWLSAGQIFERLGIPNEEVEVMITRAKEKE
;
A
#
# COMPACT_ATOMS: atom_id res chain seq x y z
N MET A 1 -10.33 -13.24 -47.82
CA MET A 1 -10.92 -12.77 -49.08
C MET A 1 -10.30 -11.40 -49.39
N ILE A 2 -9.42 -11.42 -50.41
CA ILE A 2 -9.03 -10.35 -51.36
C ILE A 2 -8.27 -9.17 -50.76
N LEU A 3 -6.90 -9.11 -50.86
CA LEU A 3 -6.03 -8.72 -52.01
C LEU A 3 -6.32 -7.30 -52.56
N PHE A 4 -5.32 -6.38 -52.47
CA PHE A 4 -4.59 -5.89 -53.67
C PHE A 4 -3.39 -5.05 -53.30
N ALA A 5 -2.25 -5.37 -53.94
CA ALA A 5 -1.00 -4.66 -54.03
C ALA A 5 -1.03 -3.67 -55.23
N HIS A 6 -0.08 -2.72 -55.26
CA HIS A 6 0.64 -2.22 -56.45
C HIS A 6 1.69 -1.19 -55.95
N HIS A 7 2.96 -1.47 -56.10
CA HIS A 7 3.97 -1.20 -57.16
C HIS A 7 3.94 0.19 -57.81
N PHE A 8 5.13 0.90 -57.71
CA PHE A 8 5.85 1.58 -58.80
C PHE A 8 7.21 2.07 -58.29
N VAL A 9 8.30 1.56 -58.70
CA VAL A 9 9.40 1.69 -59.69
C VAL A 9 10.04 3.09 -59.85
N SER A 10 11.39 3.05 -59.65
CA SER A 10 12.42 4.11 -59.86
C SER A 10 12.43 4.78 -61.24
N PRO A 11 13.33 5.81 -61.45
CA PRO A 11 14.65 5.48 -61.95
C PRO A 11 15.86 6.36 -61.53
N MET A 12 17.02 5.76 -61.73
CA MET A 12 18.40 6.26 -61.67
C MET A 12 18.71 7.42 -62.65
N LYS A 13 19.71 8.23 -62.29
CA LYS A 13 20.86 8.81 -63.06
C LYS A 13 21.43 9.97 -62.26
N SER A 14 22.71 10.26 -62.07
CA SER A 14 23.92 10.01 -62.85
C SER A 14 25.17 10.25 -62.00
N LEU A 15 26.27 9.63 -62.36
CA LEU A 15 27.65 9.81 -61.88
C LEU A 15 28.17 11.25 -62.10
N SER A 16 28.99 11.74 -61.14
CA SER A 16 30.22 12.44 -61.46
C SER A 16 31.26 12.28 -60.35
N ALA A 17 32.45 11.88 -60.77
CA ALA A 17 33.63 11.61 -59.93
C ALA A 17 34.42 12.90 -59.64
N PHE A 18 35.35 12.77 -58.68
CA PHE A 18 36.55 13.52 -58.30
C PHE A 18 36.47 14.30 -56.99
N ALA A 19 37.16 13.84 -55.96
CA ALA A 19 38.55 14.19 -55.64
C ALA A 19 38.93 13.53 -54.27
N LEU A 20 40.00 12.73 -54.29
CA LEU A 20 40.76 12.33 -53.12
C LEU A 20 41.44 13.57 -52.52
N SER A 21 41.14 13.90 -51.28
CA SER A 21 42.05 14.62 -50.41
C SER A 21 41.96 14.01 -49.02
N GLY A 22 43.06 13.35 -48.62
CA GLY A 22 43.19 12.68 -47.32
C GLY A 22 43.11 13.66 -46.16
N LEU A 23 42.16 13.42 -45.29
CA LEU A 23 42.14 13.93 -43.93
C LEU A 23 42.16 12.71 -43.01
N PHE A 24 43.35 12.38 -42.52
CA PHE A 24 43.55 11.53 -41.35
C PHE A 24 42.90 12.24 -40.18
N PHE A 25 41.60 12.02 -39.98
CA PHE A 25 40.94 12.36 -38.73
C PHE A 25 41.37 11.29 -37.73
N SER A 26 42.33 11.64 -36.87
CA SER A 26 42.67 10.88 -35.67
C SER A 26 41.39 10.69 -34.85
N LEU A 27 40.82 9.47 -34.90
CA LEU A 27 39.86 8.99 -33.92
C LEU A 27 40.58 8.87 -32.58
N PHE A 28 40.78 9.98 -31.88
CA PHE A 28 40.87 9.93 -30.44
C PHE A 28 39.45 9.63 -29.94
N PRO A 29 39.20 8.49 -29.23
CA PRO A 29 37.94 8.34 -28.54
C PRO A 29 37.87 9.53 -27.60
N ALA A 30 36.85 10.39 -27.79
CA ALA A 30 36.52 11.41 -26.82
C ALA A 30 36.32 10.68 -25.47
N VAL A 31 37.24 10.88 -24.54
CA VAL A 31 37.09 10.47 -23.17
C VAL A 31 35.84 11.19 -22.68
N SER A 32 34.72 10.49 -22.71
CA SER A 32 33.46 10.99 -22.22
C SER A 32 33.68 11.40 -20.77
N ALA A 33 33.66 12.68 -20.49
CA ALA A 33 33.84 13.22 -19.15
C ALA A 33 32.78 12.59 -18.26
N GLN A 34 33.23 11.73 -17.35
CA GLN A 34 32.37 11.02 -16.42
C GLN A 34 31.68 12.06 -15.54
N GLN A 35 30.36 12.22 -15.69
CA GLN A 35 29.58 13.16 -14.88
C GLN A 35 29.54 12.68 -13.44
N THR A 36 29.94 13.57 -12.50
CA THR A 36 29.82 13.27 -11.07
C THR A 36 28.46 13.76 -10.58
N GLU A 37 27.62 12.85 -10.14
CA GLU A 37 26.33 13.16 -9.50
C GLU A 37 26.46 13.08 -7.98
N LEU A 38 26.07 14.16 -7.30
CA LEU A 38 26.10 14.26 -5.87
C LEU A 38 24.81 13.67 -5.26
N LEU A 39 24.94 12.63 -4.46
CA LEU A 39 23.83 12.01 -3.77
C LEU A 39 23.68 12.59 -2.36
N SER A 40 22.51 13.17 -2.05
CA SER A 40 22.14 13.63 -0.71
C SER A 40 21.17 12.64 -0.06
N LEU A 41 21.35 12.37 1.23
CA LEU A 41 20.41 11.56 1.99
C LEU A 41 18.99 12.16 1.98
N TYR A 42 18.88 13.48 2.21
CA TYR A 42 17.60 14.16 2.21
C TYR A 42 16.89 14.05 0.86
N SER A 43 17.60 14.32 -0.24
CA SER A 43 17.00 14.21 -1.58
C SER A 43 16.60 12.78 -1.94
N SER A 44 17.38 11.79 -1.51
CA SER A 44 17.06 10.37 -1.72
C SER A 44 15.82 9.95 -0.93
N ALA A 45 15.71 10.37 0.34
CA ALA A 45 14.54 10.08 1.17
C ALA A 45 13.27 10.76 0.64
N HIS A 46 13.38 12.03 0.22
CA HIS A 46 12.28 12.78 -0.38
C HIS A 46 11.81 12.17 -1.70
N ARG A 47 12.75 11.73 -2.55
CA ARG A 47 12.43 11.04 -3.80
C ARG A 47 11.77 9.69 -3.55
N ALA A 48 12.25 8.91 -2.58
CA ALA A 48 11.64 7.65 -2.20
C ALA A 48 10.18 7.84 -1.76
N LEU A 49 9.88 8.81 -0.90
CA LEU A 49 8.51 9.13 -0.48
C LEU A 49 7.59 9.49 -1.66
N LYS A 50 8.12 10.12 -2.72
CA LYS A 50 7.32 10.51 -3.89
C LYS A 50 7.16 9.41 -4.93
N GLN A 51 8.17 8.59 -5.13
CA GLN A 51 8.27 7.71 -6.29
C GLN A 51 8.24 6.23 -5.96
N ASN A 52 8.61 5.82 -4.73
CA ASN A 52 8.67 4.41 -4.36
C ASN A 52 7.33 3.70 -4.63
N PRO A 53 7.31 2.63 -5.45
CA PRO A 53 6.07 1.95 -5.84
C PRO A 53 5.32 1.33 -4.65
N GLU A 54 6.04 0.76 -3.67
CA GLU A 54 5.43 0.16 -2.49
C GLU A 54 4.72 1.23 -1.63
N PHE A 55 5.37 2.38 -1.41
CA PHE A 55 4.76 3.47 -0.65
C PHE A 55 3.58 4.10 -1.40
N ARG A 56 3.66 4.23 -2.72
CA ARG A 56 2.51 4.66 -3.55
C ARG A 56 1.35 3.68 -3.44
N GLY A 57 1.64 2.37 -3.38
CA GLY A 57 0.64 1.35 -3.11
C GLY A 57 -0.06 1.54 -1.74
N GLU A 58 0.66 1.97 -0.71
CA GLU A 58 0.04 2.29 0.59
C GLU A 58 -0.88 3.53 0.52
N LEU A 59 -0.54 4.53 -0.29
CA LEU A 59 -1.44 5.67 -0.54
C LEU A 59 -2.73 5.24 -1.26
N GLU A 60 -2.66 4.31 -2.21
CA GLU A 60 -3.85 3.74 -2.85
C GLU A 60 -4.73 2.95 -1.87
N ARG A 61 -4.15 2.29 -0.86
CA ARG A 61 -4.92 1.63 0.21
C ARG A 61 -5.77 2.60 1.03
N VAL A 62 -5.33 3.86 1.20
CA VAL A 62 -6.15 4.91 1.82
C VAL A 62 -7.39 5.19 0.98
N LYS A 63 -7.25 5.31 -0.35
CA LYS A 63 -8.39 5.49 -1.28
C LYS A 63 -9.36 4.30 -1.24
N ILE A 64 -8.82 3.07 -1.23
CA ILE A 64 -9.64 1.86 -1.08
C ILE A 64 -10.47 1.92 0.20
N SER A 65 -9.85 2.32 1.32
CA SER A 65 -10.56 2.45 2.60
C SER A 65 -11.66 3.52 2.56
N GLN A 66 -11.44 4.63 1.84
CA GLN A 66 -12.46 5.66 1.62
C GLN A 66 -13.60 5.16 0.73
N ALA A 67 -13.29 4.45 -0.35
CA ALA A 67 -14.31 3.85 -1.22
C ALA A 67 -15.18 2.86 -0.43
N GLN A 68 -14.59 2.09 0.49
CA GLN A 68 -15.34 1.22 1.40
C GLN A 68 -16.28 2.03 2.32
N MET A 69 -15.84 3.18 2.86
CA MET A 69 -16.72 4.05 3.66
C MET A 69 -17.87 4.63 2.81
N ARG A 70 -17.60 5.09 1.58
CA ARG A 70 -18.66 5.55 0.67
C ARG A 70 -19.66 4.43 0.37
N ARG A 71 -19.20 3.19 0.22
CA ARG A 71 -20.07 2.03 0.06
C ARG A 71 -20.97 1.82 1.28
N GLU A 72 -20.45 1.92 2.50
CA GLU A 72 -21.28 1.84 3.73
C GLU A 72 -22.30 3.00 3.80
N MET A 73 -21.92 4.20 3.35
CA MET A 73 -22.82 5.35 3.32
C MET A 73 -23.87 5.24 2.22
N SER A 74 -23.58 4.56 1.11
CA SER A 74 -24.54 4.41 0.00
C SER A 74 -25.80 3.65 0.39
N GLU A 75 -25.77 2.87 1.49
CA GLU A 75 -26.96 2.23 2.06
C GLU A 75 -28.06 3.25 2.45
N PHE A 76 -27.67 4.49 2.73
CA PHE A 76 -28.58 5.58 3.08
C PHE A 76 -28.92 6.48 1.89
N GLY A 77 -28.48 6.14 0.69
CA GLY A 77 -28.82 6.83 -0.55
C GLY A 77 -30.22 6.48 -1.05
N TRP A 78 -30.65 7.17 -2.09
CA TRP A 78 -31.84 6.78 -2.84
C TRP A 78 -31.52 5.60 -3.75
N GLY A 79 -32.37 4.55 -3.70
CA GLY A 79 -32.37 3.45 -4.63
C GLY A 79 -33.58 3.55 -5.57
N LEU A 80 -33.38 3.33 -6.84
CA LEU A 80 -34.43 3.11 -7.84
C LEU A 80 -34.52 1.62 -8.13
N GLU A 81 -35.70 1.06 -7.99
CA GLU A 81 -36.00 -0.33 -8.33
C GLU A 81 -37.06 -0.36 -9.42
N ALA A 82 -36.80 -1.05 -10.51
CA ALA A 82 -37.76 -1.23 -11.58
C ALA A 82 -37.85 -2.73 -11.91
N LEU A 83 -39.07 -3.22 -12.07
CA LEU A 83 -39.38 -4.59 -12.45
C LEU A 83 -40.38 -4.56 -13.60
N ALA A 84 -40.15 -5.33 -14.64
CA ALA A 84 -41.14 -5.63 -15.67
C ALA A 84 -41.23 -7.17 -15.79
N ARG A 85 -42.43 -7.70 -15.72
CA ARG A 85 -42.68 -9.13 -15.77
C ARG A 85 -43.86 -9.40 -16.71
N TYR A 86 -43.66 -10.30 -17.64
CA TYR A 86 -44.70 -10.89 -18.43
C TYR A 86 -44.85 -12.37 -18.05
N GLU A 87 -46.07 -12.78 -17.80
CA GLU A 87 -46.42 -14.17 -17.46
C GLU A 87 -47.51 -14.64 -18.40
N ASP A 88 -47.25 -15.77 -19.04
CA ASP A 88 -48.23 -16.53 -19.81
C ASP A 88 -48.25 -17.94 -19.19
N ARG A 89 -49.40 -18.30 -18.63
CA ARG A 89 -49.54 -19.51 -17.84
C ARG A 89 -50.84 -20.21 -18.13
N GLU A 90 -50.74 -21.46 -18.46
CA GLU A 90 -51.87 -22.38 -18.55
C GLU A 90 -51.78 -23.40 -17.43
N LYS A 91 -52.81 -23.51 -16.64
CA LYS A 91 -52.87 -24.49 -15.54
C LYS A 91 -54.27 -25.11 -15.44
N PRO A 92 -54.40 -26.33 -14.84
CA PRO A 92 -55.71 -26.87 -14.52
C PRO A 92 -56.48 -25.91 -13.59
N GLN A 93 -57.74 -25.71 -13.90
CA GLN A 93 -58.63 -24.87 -13.10
C GLN A 93 -58.84 -25.48 -11.72
N ASN A 94 -58.55 -24.70 -10.65
CA ASN A 94 -58.82 -25.12 -9.28
C ASN A 94 -60.24 -24.78 -8.83
N THR A 95 -60.66 -25.31 -7.66
CA THR A 95 -62.00 -25.13 -7.13
C THR A 95 -62.35 -23.64 -6.90
N ARG A 96 -61.38 -22.79 -6.52
CA ARG A 96 -61.60 -21.36 -6.29
C ARG A 96 -61.89 -20.60 -7.60
N GLU A 97 -61.19 -20.93 -8.65
CA GLU A 97 -61.38 -20.34 -9.97
C GLU A 97 -62.71 -20.83 -10.56
N PHE A 98 -63.07 -22.08 -10.36
CA PHE A 98 -64.38 -22.62 -10.76
C PHE A 98 -65.53 -21.91 -10.04
N ILE A 99 -65.45 -21.67 -8.73
CA ILE A 99 -66.48 -20.97 -7.96
C ILE A 99 -66.58 -19.50 -8.39
N ALA A 100 -65.46 -18.86 -8.72
CA ALA A 100 -65.41 -17.46 -9.15
C ALA A 100 -66.24 -17.19 -10.43
N VAL A 101 -66.40 -18.18 -11.31
CA VAL A 101 -67.29 -18.12 -12.47
C VAL A 101 -68.71 -18.58 -12.18
N GLY A 102 -69.13 -18.58 -10.91
CA GLY A 102 -70.52 -18.94 -10.53
C GLY A 102 -70.80 -20.44 -10.59
N GLY A 103 -69.79 -21.30 -10.59
CA GLY A 103 -69.95 -22.72 -10.71
C GLY A 103 -70.29 -23.23 -12.12
N VAL A 104 -70.20 -22.36 -13.13
CA VAL A 104 -70.46 -22.72 -14.54
C VAL A 104 -69.14 -23.14 -15.21
N GLN A 105 -69.20 -24.26 -15.99
CA GLN A 105 -68.09 -24.60 -16.84
C GLN A 105 -67.90 -23.53 -17.93
N LEU A 106 -66.67 -23.11 -18.16
CA LEU A 106 -66.34 -22.18 -19.21
C LEU A 106 -66.77 -22.69 -20.59
N PRO A 107 -67.44 -21.88 -21.44
CA PRO A 107 -67.95 -22.33 -22.72
C PRO A 107 -66.87 -22.88 -23.64
N GLY A 108 -67.12 -24.05 -24.23
CA GLY A 108 -66.24 -24.67 -25.23
C GLY A 108 -65.04 -25.43 -24.68
N ASN A 109 -64.93 -25.63 -23.38
CA ASN A 109 -63.74 -26.25 -22.81
C ASN A 109 -64.03 -27.62 -22.18
N THR A 110 -63.58 -28.65 -22.87
CA THR A 110 -63.48 -30.00 -22.34
C THR A 110 -62.31 -30.19 -21.39
N SER A 111 -61.34 -29.28 -21.44
CA SER A 111 -60.13 -29.31 -20.62
C SER A 111 -60.18 -28.26 -19.55
N ARG A 112 -60.58 -28.31 -18.45
CA ARG A 112 -60.59 -27.43 -17.30
C ARG A 112 -59.27 -26.62 -17.12
N ILE A 113 -58.84 -25.91 -18.17
CA ILE A 113 -57.59 -25.15 -18.21
C ILE A 113 -57.95 -23.68 -17.96
N PHE A 114 -57.20 -23.13 -17.00
CA PHE A 114 -57.20 -21.69 -16.72
C PHE A 114 -55.97 -21.06 -17.36
N GLY A 115 -56.19 -20.19 -18.32
CA GLY A 115 -55.14 -19.37 -18.96
C GLY A 115 -55.04 -18.03 -18.26
N ASP A 116 -53.83 -17.55 -18.07
CA ASP A 116 -53.48 -16.34 -17.31
C ASP A 116 -52.32 -15.64 -18.02
N GLU A 117 -52.63 -14.57 -18.76
CA GLU A 117 -51.65 -13.76 -19.51
C GLU A 117 -51.56 -12.37 -18.83
N ASN A 118 -50.50 -12.12 -18.12
CA ASN A 118 -50.35 -10.92 -17.30
C ASN A 118 -49.05 -10.19 -17.63
N PHE A 119 -49.12 -8.86 -17.64
CA PHE A 119 -47.97 -7.98 -17.64
C PHE A 119 -47.98 -7.15 -16.36
N THR A 120 -46.92 -7.16 -15.62
CA THR A 120 -46.75 -6.34 -14.42
C THR A 120 -45.49 -5.50 -14.55
N ALA A 121 -45.61 -4.20 -14.40
CA ALA A 121 -44.48 -3.27 -14.26
C ALA A 121 -44.54 -2.62 -12.88
N ARG A 122 -43.37 -2.50 -12.24
CA ARG A 122 -43.24 -1.80 -10.95
C ARG A 122 -42.07 -0.84 -11.02
N VAL A 123 -42.24 0.38 -10.54
CA VAL A 123 -41.15 1.34 -10.34
C VAL A 123 -41.28 1.87 -8.93
N GLY A 124 -40.16 1.89 -8.20
CA GLY A 124 -40.13 2.35 -6.81
C GLY A 124 -38.85 3.08 -6.48
N LEU A 125 -38.98 4.08 -5.63
CA LEU A 125 -37.87 4.79 -4.97
C LEU A 125 -37.82 4.39 -3.51
N LYS A 126 -36.63 3.95 -3.04
CA LYS A 126 -36.42 3.49 -1.69
C LYS A 126 -35.31 4.28 -1.03
N LYS A 127 -35.50 4.67 0.24
CA LYS A 127 -34.47 5.31 1.04
C LYS A 127 -34.48 4.77 2.46
N LYS A 128 -33.27 4.39 2.94
CA LYS A 128 -33.03 4.08 4.34
C LYS A 128 -32.45 5.30 5.05
N TYR A 129 -33.01 5.66 6.18
CA TYR A 129 -32.50 6.72 7.05
C TYR A 129 -31.58 6.16 8.13
N THR A 130 -30.73 7.02 8.67
CA THR A 130 -29.78 6.64 9.74
C THR A 130 -30.45 6.20 11.04
N THR A 131 -31.73 6.46 11.21
CA THR A 131 -32.57 5.95 12.32
C THR A 131 -32.99 4.51 12.12
N GLY A 132 -32.78 3.93 10.93
CA GLY A 132 -33.27 2.63 10.51
C GLY A 132 -34.58 2.67 9.76
N THR A 133 -35.27 3.82 9.74
CA THR A 133 -36.51 4.03 8.98
C THR A 133 -36.27 3.80 7.49
N VAL A 134 -37.10 3.00 6.85
CA VAL A 134 -37.11 2.80 5.40
C VAL A 134 -38.37 3.42 4.84
N VAL A 135 -38.24 4.30 3.87
CA VAL A 135 -39.31 4.90 3.11
C VAL A 135 -39.27 4.40 1.68
N GLU A 136 -40.35 3.84 1.21
CA GLU A 136 -40.52 3.35 -0.16
C GLU A 136 -41.71 4.06 -0.79
N PHE A 137 -41.48 4.71 -1.92
CA PHE A 137 -42.53 5.24 -2.79
C PHE A 137 -42.52 4.41 -4.06
N GLY A 138 -43.66 3.82 -4.44
CA GLY A 138 -43.72 2.93 -5.60
C GLY A 138 -45.05 3.05 -6.36
N SER A 139 -44.97 2.78 -7.66
CA SER A 139 -46.11 2.58 -8.51
C SER A 139 -46.01 1.20 -9.16
N ARG A 140 -47.14 0.49 -9.17
CA ARG A 140 -47.33 -0.80 -9.84
C ARG A 140 -48.40 -0.62 -10.92
N PHE A 141 -48.12 -1.11 -12.08
CA PHE A 141 -49.05 -1.22 -13.18
C PHE A 141 -49.16 -2.71 -13.53
N SER A 142 -50.41 -3.18 -13.71
CA SER A 142 -50.68 -4.57 -14.13
C SER A 142 -51.72 -4.55 -15.26
N ARG A 143 -51.42 -5.29 -16.33
CA ARG A 143 -52.41 -5.67 -17.32
C ARG A 143 -52.77 -7.13 -17.06
N LEU A 144 -54.01 -7.39 -16.75
CA LEU A 144 -54.54 -8.68 -16.38
C LEU A 144 -55.46 -9.20 -17.49
N SER A 145 -55.16 -10.34 -18.06
CA SER A 145 -55.96 -11.03 -19.04
C SER A 145 -55.97 -12.50 -18.70
N ASN A 146 -57.14 -13.04 -18.44
CA ASN A 146 -57.28 -14.47 -18.12
C ASN A 146 -58.60 -15.04 -18.65
N THR A 147 -58.74 -16.34 -18.56
CA THR A 147 -59.95 -17.04 -19.06
C THR A 147 -61.25 -16.58 -18.39
N LEU A 148 -61.18 -15.96 -17.16
CA LEU A 148 -62.35 -15.46 -16.47
C LEU A 148 -62.81 -14.10 -16.99
N ASN A 149 -61.88 -13.23 -17.41
CA ASN A 149 -62.18 -11.89 -17.87
C ASN A 149 -62.27 -11.75 -19.41
N GLN A 150 -62.28 -12.85 -20.13
CA GLN A 150 -62.48 -12.87 -21.58
C GLN A 150 -63.93 -12.94 -22.00
N THR A 151 -64.86 -13.15 -21.10
CA THR A 151 -66.31 -13.20 -21.37
C THR A 151 -67.03 -11.96 -20.80
N SER A 152 -67.81 -11.30 -21.61
CA SER A 152 -68.54 -10.06 -21.25
C SER A 152 -69.57 -10.20 -20.11
N THR A 153 -69.82 -11.41 -19.64
CA THR A 153 -70.75 -11.69 -18.52
C THR A 153 -70.04 -11.80 -17.15
N SER A 154 -68.71 -11.84 -17.12
CA SER A 154 -67.97 -12.13 -15.90
C SER A 154 -66.85 -11.11 -15.61
N ALA A 155 -66.61 -10.14 -16.48
CA ALA A 155 -65.59 -9.11 -16.33
C ALA A 155 -66.14 -7.70 -16.47
N LEU A 156 -65.63 -6.76 -15.71
CA LEU A 156 -65.85 -5.33 -15.87
C LEU A 156 -65.15 -4.81 -17.12
N PHE A 157 -63.91 -5.26 -17.31
CA PHE A 157 -63.03 -4.90 -18.42
C PHE A 157 -62.32 -6.11 -18.99
N THR A 158 -61.92 -6.05 -20.27
CA THR A 158 -61.21 -7.14 -20.97
C THR A 158 -60.21 -6.55 -21.96
N PRO A 159 -58.87 -6.55 -21.68
CA PRO A 159 -58.22 -6.85 -20.38
C PRO A 159 -58.46 -5.78 -19.29
N GLU A 160 -58.18 -6.14 -18.07
CA GLU A 160 -58.19 -5.19 -16.92
C GLU A 160 -56.82 -4.54 -16.79
N TYR A 161 -56.80 -3.20 -16.62
CA TYR A 161 -55.62 -2.42 -16.32
C TYR A 161 -55.72 -1.88 -14.89
N GLU A 162 -54.87 -2.43 -14.03
CA GLU A 162 -54.78 -2.01 -12.61
C GLU A 162 -53.52 -1.19 -12.37
N THR A 163 -53.66 -0.09 -11.70
CA THR A 163 -52.57 0.72 -11.18
C THR A 163 -52.67 0.85 -9.68
N PHE A 164 -51.53 0.85 -9.02
CA PHE A 164 -51.41 1.19 -7.61
C PHE A 164 -50.20 2.11 -7.43
N SER A 165 -50.39 3.25 -6.78
CA SER A 165 -49.33 4.18 -6.42
C SER A 165 -49.42 4.50 -4.94
N GLY A 166 -48.31 4.33 -4.21
CA GLY A 166 -48.36 4.50 -2.77
C GLY A 166 -46.99 4.71 -2.13
N ILE A 167 -47.05 5.02 -0.83
CA ILE A 167 -45.87 5.16 0.04
C ILE A 167 -45.96 4.13 1.16
N THR A 168 -44.82 3.50 1.45
CA THR A 168 -44.67 2.61 2.60
C THR A 168 -43.54 3.11 3.50
N VAL A 169 -43.80 3.20 4.78
CA VAL A 169 -42.81 3.56 5.80
C VAL A 169 -42.65 2.39 6.76
N THR A 170 -41.45 1.87 6.86
CA THR A 170 -41.10 0.81 7.81
C THR A 170 -40.11 1.34 8.84
N GLN A 171 -40.50 1.28 10.12
CA GLN A 171 -39.70 1.70 11.26
C GLN A 171 -39.34 0.50 12.11
N PRO A 172 -38.06 0.10 12.19
CA PRO A 172 -37.62 -0.86 13.20
C PRO A 172 -37.74 -0.22 14.58
N LEU A 173 -38.26 -1.01 15.56
CA LEU A 173 -38.49 -0.54 16.94
C LEU A 173 -37.49 -1.19 17.94
N LEU A 174 -36.89 -2.31 17.60
CA LEU A 174 -35.93 -3.04 18.44
C LEU A 174 -34.59 -3.25 17.71
N ARG A 175 -34.44 -4.34 16.95
CA ARG A 175 -33.24 -4.61 16.16
C ARG A 175 -33.14 -3.61 15.01
N GLY A 176 -31.99 -2.97 14.87
CA GLY A 176 -31.77 -1.95 13.84
C GLY A 176 -32.40 -0.60 14.14
N PHE A 177 -32.89 -0.36 15.37
CA PHE A 177 -33.41 0.93 15.80
C PHE A 177 -32.29 1.90 16.17
N GLY A 178 -32.37 3.12 15.67
CA GLY A 178 -31.54 4.25 16.05
C GLY A 178 -30.20 4.33 15.34
N LYS A 179 -29.55 5.49 15.49
CA LYS A 179 -28.30 5.83 14.78
C LYS A 179 -27.14 4.93 15.15
N THR A 180 -27.05 4.46 16.40
CA THR A 180 -25.94 3.61 16.88
C THR A 180 -25.88 2.29 16.12
N ALA A 181 -27.02 1.63 15.90
CA ALA A 181 -27.10 0.39 15.16
C ALA A 181 -26.80 0.58 13.67
N ASN A 182 -27.46 1.56 13.04
CA ASN A 182 -27.40 1.77 11.60
C ASN A 182 -26.07 2.39 11.14
N LEU A 183 -25.47 3.30 11.91
CA LEU A 183 -24.19 3.90 11.58
C LEU A 183 -22.98 3.08 12.04
N ALA A 184 -23.16 1.91 12.64
CA ALA A 184 -22.07 1.08 13.12
C ALA A 184 -21.09 0.74 11.98
N GLY A 185 -21.58 0.33 10.80
CA GLY A 185 -20.77 0.04 9.61
C GLY A 185 -19.96 1.26 9.16
N VAL A 186 -20.61 2.42 9.06
CA VAL A 186 -19.95 3.69 8.69
C VAL A 186 -18.88 4.09 9.71
N ASN A 187 -19.16 3.94 11.01
CA ASN A 187 -18.19 4.26 12.07
C ASN A 187 -16.99 3.31 12.06
N ILE A 188 -17.22 2.03 11.81
CA ILE A 188 -16.14 1.04 11.60
C ILE A 188 -15.29 1.43 10.40
N ALA A 189 -15.90 1.75 9.26
CA ALA A 189 -15.19 2.18 8.06
C ALA A 189 -14.38 3.47 8.31
N ARG A 190 -14.94 4.44 9.04
CA ARG A 190 -14.23 5.67 9.45
C ARG A 190 -13.00 5.37 10.33
N ARG A 191 -13.11 4.44 11.27
CA ARG A 191 -11.97 4.02 12.10
C ARG A 191 -10.92 3.27 11.28
N ARG A 192 -11.32 2.50 10.28
CA ARG A 192 -10.41 1.84 9.35
C ARG A 192 -9.64 2.82 8.49
N ILE A 193 -10.28 3.90 8.00
CA ILE A 193 -9.57 4.97 7.28
C ILE A 193 -8.51 5.58 8.20
N ALA A 194 -8.86 6.00 9.41
CA ALA A 194 -7.92 6.59 10.35
C ALA A 194 -6.75 5.63 10.69
N ALA A 195 -7.04 4.34 10.84
CA ALA A 195 -6.02 3.31 11.05
C ALA A 195 -5.09 3.18 9.82
N GLN A 196 -5.65 3.18 8.60
CA GLN A 196 -4.86 3.09 7.36
C GLN A 196 -3.96 4.31 7.16
N GLU A 197 -4.44 5.52 7.47
CA GLU A 197 -3.63 6.74 7.43
C GLU A 197 -2.43 6.67 8.36
N VAL A 198 -2.65 6.19 9.59
CA VAL A 198 -1.57 5.98 10.57
C VAL A 198 -0.59 4.93 10.06
N LEU A 199 -1.09 3.81 9.51
CA LEU A 199 -0.24 2.75 8.96
C LEU A 199 0.61 3.27 7.79
N THR A 200 0.04 4.09 6.92
CA THR A 200 0.76 4.72 5.81
C THR A 200 1.91 5.61 6.32
N ARG A 201 1.70 6.36 7.42
CA ARG A 201 2.79 7.14 8.07
C ARG A 201 3.88 6.26 8.65
N VAL A 202 3.52 5.14 9.29
CA VAL A 202 4.49 4.15 9.78
C VAL A 202 5.32 3.59 8.63
N LYS A 203 4.68 3.26 7.50
CA LYS A 203 5.37 2.80 6.29
C LYS A 203 6.31 3.86 5.71
N ALA A 204 5.91 5.13 5.70
CA ALA A 204 6.78 6.23 5.30
C ALA A 204 8.04 6.33 6.19
N MET A 205 7.88 6.21 7.52
CA MET A 205 9.01 6.21 8.46
C MET A 205 9.96 5.04 8.23
N ASN A 206 9.43 3.84 7.99
CA ASN A 206 10.22 2.66 7.68
C ASN A 206 10.97 2.82 6.35
N LEU A 207 10.33 3.34 5.31
CA LEU A 207 10.97 3.62 4.03
C LEU A 207 12.13 4.60 4.17
N VAL A 208 11.93 5.69 4.92
CA VAL A 208 13.00 6.68 5.18
C VAL A 208 14.15 6.06 5.98
N ALA A 209 13.86 5.19 6.95
CA ALA A 209 14.90 4.45 7.69
C ALA A 209 15.69 3.51 6.76
N GLU A 210 15.02 2.82 5.88
CA GLU A 210 15.65 1.94 4.91
C GLU A 210 16.53 2.72 3.92
N VAL A 211 16.02 3.80 3.34
CA VAL A 211 16.81 4.70 2.48
C VAL A 211 18.04 5.21 3.21
N SER A 212 17.90 5.60 4.48
CA SER A 212 19.01 6.08 5.31
C SER A 212 20.06 4.99 5.55
N SER A 213 19.62 3.76 5.74
CA SER A 213 20.52 2.61 5.88
C SER A 213 21.26 2.31 4.58
N ARG A 214 20.56 2.26 3.43
CA ARG A 214 21.17 2.04 2.11
C ARG A 214 22.12 3.16 1.72
N TYR A 215 21.75 4.40 2.05
CA TYR A 215 22.65 5.55 1.87
C TYR A 215 23.94 5.40 2.72
N THR A 216 23.82 4.93 3.97
CA THR A 216 24.98 4.63 4.83
C THR A 216 25.87 3.54 4.20
N ASP A 217 25.28 2.56 3.51
CA ASP A 217 26.03 1.53 2.81
C ASP A 217 26.84 2.10 1.63
N ILE A 218 26.30 3.09 0.89
CA ILE A 218 27.03 3.79 -0.18
C ILE A 218 28.18 4.62 0.40
N VAL A 219 27.95 5.36 1.50
CA VAL A 219 29.02 6.10 2.20
C VAL A 219 30.13 5.16 2.66
N THR A 220 29.75 3.97 3.14
CA THR A 220 30.70 2.93 3.56
C THR A 220 31.55 2.47 2.39
N ALA A 221 30.93 2.09 1.27
CA ALA A 221 31.62 1.64 0.08
C ALA A 221 32.54 2.72 -0.50
N ASP A 222 32.11 3.98 -0.51
CA ASP A 222 32.93 5.11 -0.98
C ASP A 222 34.19 5.29 -0.13
N ARG A 223 34.09 5.18 1.21
CA ARG A 223 35.22 5.27 2.13
C ARG A 223 36.15 4.05 2.02
N VAL A 224 35.60 2.84 1.88
CA VAL A 224 36.40 1.61 1.67
C VAL A 224 37.18 1.71 0.36
N LEU A 225 36.54 2.19 -0.70
CA LEU A 225 37.20 2.43 -1.98
C LEU A 225 38.34 3.43 -1.88
N ALA A 226 38.18 4.50 -1.07
CA ALA A 226 39.24 5.45 -0.78
C ALA A 226 40.43 4.80 -0.05
N VAL A 227 40.17 3.92 0.93
CA VAL A 227 41.23 3.14 1.62
C VAL A 227 42.00 2.24 0.63
N HIS A 228 41.29 1.51 -0.22
CA HIS A 228 41.96 0.65 -1.21
C HIS A 228 42.81 1.46 -2.22
N ARG A 229 42.33 2.65 -2.64
CA ARG A 229 43.12 3.55 -3.49
C ARG A 229 44.43 3.98 -2.81
N MET A 230 44.35 4.40 -1.54
CA MET A 230 45.56 4.75 -0.77
C MET A 230 46.49 3.57 -0.63
N ASN A 231 45.99 2.34 -0.48
CA ASN A 231 46.79 1.13 -0.40
C ASN A 231 47.49 0.80 -1.73
N ILE A 232 46.83 1.04 -2.89
CA ILE A 232 47.46 0.93 -4.21
C ILE A 232 48.60 1.93 -4.34
N GLU A 233 48.38 3.20 -4.04
CA GLU A 233 49.41 4.25 -4.11
C GLU A 233 50.61 3.94 -3.22
N LEU A 234 50.37 3.33 -2.06
CA LEU A 234 51.44 2.88 -1.17
C LEU A 234 52.21 1.71 -1.78
N ALA A 235 51.55 0.69 -2.32
CA ALA A 235 52.15 -0.44 -2.96
C ALA A 235 52.96 -0.05 -4.22
N GLU A 236 52.47 0.90 -5.02
CA GLU A 236 53.20 1.43 -6.19
C GLU A 236 54.48 2.14 -5.76
N ARG A 237 54.45 2.95 -4.71
CA ARG A 237 55.67 3.59 -4.17
C ARG A 237 56.68 2.57 -3.68
N MET A 238 56.24 1.48 -3.04
CA MET A 238 57.11 0.40 -2.57
C MET A 238 57.73 -0.38 -3.74
N LEU A 239 56.93 -0.73 -4.73
CA LEU A 239 57.43 -1.41 -5.94
C LEU A 239 58.46 -0.55 -6.67
N LYS A 240 58.21 0.74 -6.87
CA LYS A 240 59.14 1.66 -7.49
C LYS A 240 60.47 1.70 -6.73
N ARG A 241 60.41 1.78 -5.39
CA ARG A 241 61.59 1.78 -4.53
C ARG A 241 62.39 0.46 -4.65
N ASN A 242 61.72 -0.67 -4.56
CA ASN A 242 62.42 -1.97 -4.65
C ASN A 242 63.04 -2.18 -6.05
N LYS A 243 62.44 -1.70 -7.13
CA LYS A 243 63.04 -1.68 -8.47
C LYS A 243 64.31 -0.82 -8.49
N GLN A 244 64.34 0.34 -7.86
CA GLN A 244 65.51 1.21 -7.76
C GLN A 244 66.64 0.57 -6.94
N LEU A 245 66.32 -0.08 -5.81
CA LEU A 245 67.30 -0.83 -5.02
C LEU A 245 67.89 -1.99 -5.78
N LEU A 246 67.12 -2.71 -6.59
CA LEU A 246 67.61 -3.78 -7.44
C LEU A 246 68.56 -3.25 -8.52
N GLU A 247 68.20 -2.11 -9.17
CA GLU A 247 69.06 -1.45 -10.17
C GLU A 247 70.38 -0.97 -9.60
N SER A 248 70.43 -0.55 -8.33
CA SER A 248 71.66 -0.16 -7.61
C SER A 248 72.43 -1.37 -7.01
N ASN A 249 72.00 -2.60 -7.23
CA ASN A 249 72.52 -3.84 -6.64
C ASN A 249 72.44 -3.89 -5.09
N GLU A 250 71.54 -3.11 -4.49
CA GLU A 250 71.27 -3.05 -3.05
C GLU A 250 70.00 -3.81 -2.64
N GLY A 251 69.21 -4.32 -3.62
CA GLY A 251 67.95 -5.00 -3.42
C GLY A 251 67.94 -6.43 -3.98
N LEU A 252 66.96 -7.20 -3.59
CA LEU A 252 66.73 -8.57 -4.05
C LEU A 252 65.60 -8.63 -5.10
N LEU A 253 65.73 -9.53 -6.09
CA LEU A 253 64.68 -9.80 -7.06
C LEU A 253 63.40 -10.30 -6.41
N THR A 254 63.53 -11.08 -5.32
CA THR A 254 62.40 -11.57 -4.50
C THR A 254 61.57 -10.43 -3.92
N ASP A 255 62.19 -9.32 -3.54
CA ASP A 255 61.49 -8.16 -2.98
C ASP A 255 60.67 -7.43 -4.05
N VAL A 256 61.22 -7.33 -5.26
CA VAL A 256 60.48 -6.76 -6.42
C VAL A 256 59.27 -7.64 -6.77
N THR A 257 59.46 -8.96 -6.84
CA THR A 257 58.39 -9.91 -7.14
C THR A 257 57.29 -9.87 -6.05
N THR A 258 57.68 -9.78 -4.78
CA THR A 258 56.76 -9.65 -3.64
C THR A 258 55.99 -8.34 -3.70
N ALA A 259 56.64 -7.23 -4.06
CA ALA A 259 55.98 -5.91 -4.22
C ALA A 259 55.02 -5.90 -5.41
N GLU A 260 55.36 -6.55 -6.52
CA GLU A 260 54.43 -6.69 -7.66
C GLU A 260 53.22 -7.53 -7.30
N LEU A 261 53.37 -8.65 -6.65
CA LEU A 261 52.27 -9.48 -6.16
C LEU A 261 51.36 -8.69 -5.23
N ALA A 262 51.93 -7.95 -4.28
CA ALA A 262 51.19 -7.11 -3.36
C ALA A 262 50.38 -6.01 -4.11
N LEU A 263 50.99 -5.38 -5.13
CA LEU A 263 50.29 -4.37 -5.94
C LEU A 263 49.06 -4.95 -6.66
N TYR A 264 49.22 -6.12 -7.34
CA TYR A 264 48.08 -6.75 -8.03
C TYR A 264 47.00 -7.20 -7.06
N GLN A 265 47.33 -7.68 -5.89
CA GLN A 265 46.34 -7.99 -4.84
C GLN A 265 45.57 -6.75 -4.38
N ARG A 266 46.23 -5.58 -4.26
CA ARG A 266 45.52 -4.30 -3.92
C ARG A 266 44.63 -3.81 -5.05
N GLN A 267 45.07 -4.01 -6.30
CA GLN A 267 44.26 -3.68 -7.47
C GLN A 267 42.98 -4.54 -7.53
N ASP A 268 43.11 -5.84 -7.26
CA ASP A 268 41.94 -6.75 -7.19
C ASP A 268 40.96 -6.35 -6.10
N GLN A 269 41.46 -6.04 -4.88
CA GLN A 269 40.62 -5.53 -3.79
C GLN A 269 39.92 -4.23 -4.17
N TYR A 270 40.57 -3.32 -4.90
CA TYR A 270 39.96 -2.09 -5.38
C TYR A 270 38.85 -2.34 -6.43
N ILE A 271 39.09 -3.24 -7.38
CA ILE A 271 38.12 -3.63 -8.41
C ILE A 271 36.86 -4.21 -7.73
N THR A 272 37.04 -5.12 -6.79
CA THR A 272 35.96 -5.73 -6.02
C THR A 272 35.17 -4.68 -5.24
N ALA A 273 35.85 -3.75 -4.55
CA ALA A 273 35.20 -2.67 -3.80
C ALA A 273 34.46 -1.67 -4.73
N ALA A 274 34.98 -1.45 -5.95
CA ALA A 274 34.30 -0.62 -6.93
C ALA A 274 33.00 -1.26 -7.42
N ALA A 275 33.01 -2.56 -7.69
CA ALA A 275 31.80 -3.31 -8.05
C ALA A 275 30.76 -3.30 -6.90
N ASP A 276 31.19 -3.54 -5.65
CA ASP A 276 30.32 -3.46 -4.46
C ASP A 276 29.66 -2.07 -4.32
N LYS A 277 30.40 -1.00 -4.59
CA LYS A 277 29.84 0.35 -4.57
C LYS A 277 28.72 0.52 -5.60
N ILE A 278 28.88 0.03 -6.82
CA ILE A 278 27.85 0.08 -7.87
C ILE A 278 26.59 -0.68 -7.42
N GLU A 279 26.75 -1.88 -6.87
CA GLU A 279 25.64 -2.68 -6.37
C GLU A 279 24.84 -1.93 -5.28
N ARG A 280 25.54 -1.29 -4.34
CA ARG A 280 24.89 -0.50 -3.27
C ARG A 280 24.14 0.71 -3.82
N VAL A 281 24.69 1.39 -4.83
CA VAL A 281 24.00 2.48 -5.52
C VAL A 281 22.74 1.98 -6.20
N ASN A 282 22.80 0.86 -6.92
CA ASN A 282 21.65 0.26 -7.58
C ASN A 282 20.57 -0.17 -6.57
N THR A 283 20.96 -0.68 -5.41
CA THR A 283 20.03 -1.01 -4.32
C THR A 283 19.28 0.23 -3.82
N LEU A 284 19.96 1.37 -3.67
CA LEU A 284 19.29 2.64 -3.34
C LEU A 284 18.38 3.11 -4.47
N PHE A 285 18.81 2.96 -5.73
CA PHE A 285 18.02 3.38 -6.90
C PHE A 285 16.69 2.62 -6.99
N ALA A 286 16.69 1.32 -6.66
CA ALA A 286 15.46 0.54 -6.57
C ALA A 286 14.45 1.13 -5.56
N LEU A 287 14.92 1.70 -4.44
CA LEU A 287 14.04 2.34 -3.44
C LEU A 287 13.49 3.70 -3.89
N ILE A 288 14.24 4.43 -4.72
CA ILE A 288 13.86 5.78 -5.18
C ILE A 288 13.24 5.76 -6.58
N ASP A 289 12.87 4.57 -7.09
CA ASP A 289 12.30 4.36 -8.42
C ASP A 289 13.17 5.01 -9.53
N ARG A 290 14.43 4.63 -9.55
CA ARG A 290 15.42 5.09 -10.54
C ARG A 290 16.08 3.89 -11.20
N GLU A 291 16.19 3.94 -12.51
CA GLU A 291 16.92 2.93 -13.26
C GLU A 291 18.44 3.01 -12.99
N PRO A 292 19.15 1.88 -13.03
CA PRO A 292 20.60 1.84 -12.92
C PRO A 292 21.26 2.58 -14.08
N ASP A 293 22.47 3.11 -13.86
CA ASP A 293 23.28 3.70 -14.93
C ASP A 293 23.92 2.59 -15.78
N LEU A 294 23.20 2.16 -16.83
CA LEU A 294 23.64 1.06 -17.71
C LEU A 294 24.89 1.41 -18.53
N ASP A 295 25.12 2.68 -18.78
CA ASP A 295 26.28 3.15 -19.56
C ASP A 295 27.55 3.33 -18.73
N GLY A 296 27.44 3.32 -17.38
CA GLY A 296 28.56 3.54 -16.46
C GLY A 296 29.19 4.94 -16.57
N LYS A 297 28.47 5.89 -17.15
CA LYS A 297 28.97 7.26 -17.41
C LYS A 297 28.88 8.18 -16.19
N THR A 298 28.10 7.80 -15.19
CA THR A 298 27.85 8.63 -14.01
C THR A 298 28.60 8.09 -12.81
N ARG A 299 29.42 8.93 -12.19
CA ARG A 299 30.05 8.63 -10.90
C ARG A 299 29.19 9.19 -9.77
N PHE A 300 28.66 8.29 -8.93
CA PHE A 300 27.86 8.71 -7.79
C PHE A 300 28.76 8.95 -6.57
N GLN A 301 28.61 10.14 -5.96
CA GLN A 301 29.35 10.53 -4.78
C GLN A 301 28.39 10.99 -3.66
N PRO A 302 28.44 10.33 -2.47
CA PRO A 302 27.62 10.74 -1.33
C PRO A 302 28.16 12.05 -0.73
N ILE A 303 27.24 13.00 -0.44
CA ILE A 303 27.60 14.29 0.18
C ILE A 303 27.50 14.20 1.70
N SER A 304 26.52 13.47 2.23
CA SER A 304 26.32 13.31 3.67
C SER A 304 27.27 12.28 4.25
N THR A 305 27.74 12.55 5.47
CA THR A 305 28.65 11.64 6.19
C THR A 305 27.89 10.75 7.17
N PHE A 306 28.62 9.90 7.89
CA PHE A 306 28.07 9.07 8.97
C PHE A 306 27.50 9.91 10.13
N PHE A 307 26.51 9.37 10.82
CA PHE A 307 25.92 9.96 12.03
C PHE A 307 26.77 9.71 13.29
N SER A 308 28.10 9.64 13.15
CA SER A 308 29.02 9.31 14.25
C SER A 308 28.98 10.34 15.40
N GLY A 309 28.67 11.60 15.10
CA GLY A 309 28.54 12.70 16.07
C GLY A 309 27.13 12.90 16.64
N ALA A 310 26.15 12.05 16.30
CA ALA A 310 24.79 12.24 16.74
C ALA A 310 24.66 12.10 18.28
N THR A 311 24.08 13.14 18.91
CA THR A 311 23.71 13.09 20.32
C THR A 311 22.33 12.42 20.46
N LEU A 312 22.24 11.47 21.37
CA LEU A 312 21.00 10.79 21.69
C LEU A 312 20.55 11.21 23.10
N ASN A 313 19.24 11.37 23.25
CA ASN A 313 18.63 11.54 24.56
C ASN A 313 18.85 10.29 25.43
N GLY A 314 18.63 10.41 26.72
CA GLY A 314 18.75 9.29 27.65
C GLY A 314 17.81 8.14 27.29
N LYS A 315 18.25 6.89 27.50
CA LYS A 315 17.48 5.68 27.17
C LYS A 315 16.04 5.73 27.73
N ARG A 316 15.89 6.17 28.98
CA ARG A 316 14.57 6.27 29.64
C ARG A 316 13.66 7.29 28.96
N GLU A 317 14.20 8.43 28.56
CA GLU A 317 13.45 9.48 27.84
C GLU A 317 12.99 8.97 26.47
N LEU A 318 13.85 8.27 25.74
CA LEU A 318 13.52 7.69 24.43
C LEU A 318 12.41 6.64 24.54
N ILE A 319 12.43 5.80 25.58
CA ILE A 319 11.35 4.83 25.85
C ILE A 319 10.05 5.57 26.16
N GLN A 320 10.07 6.57 27.04
CA GLN A 320 8.88 7.35 27.37
C GLN A 320 8.33 8.10 26.15
N TYR A 321 9.20 8.69 25.35
CA TYR A 321 8.81 9.36 24.11
C TYR A 321 8.14 8.36 23.13
N GLY A 322 8.76 7.20 22.89
CA GLY A 322 8.20 6.16 22.03
C GLY A 322 6.85 5.65 22.52
N GLN A 323 6.71 5.39 23.82
CA GLN A 323 5.44 4.94 24.43
C GLN A 323 4.32 5.99 24.37
N SER A 324 4.64 7.29 24.23
CA SER A 324 3.66 8.36 24.15
C SER A 324 3.34 8.82 22.71
N ARG A 325 4.25 8.63 21.78
CA ARG A 325 4.21 9.25 20.45
C ARG A 325 4.21 8.29 19.28
N ARG A 326 4.57 7.01 19.47
CA ARG A 326 4.64 6.07 18.36
C ARG A 326 3.28 5.82 17.72
N LEU A 327 3.27 5.91 16.41
CA LEU A 327 2.07 5.78 15.58
C LEU A 327 1.46 4.38 15.64
N ASP A 328 2.26 3.34 15.88
CA ASP A 328 1.75 1.96 16.05
C ASP A 328 0.71 1.88 17.18
N LEU A 329 0.91 2.62 18.28
CA LEU A 329 -0.06 2.65 19.38
C LEU A 329 -1.38 3.30 18.95
N VAL A 330 -1.31 4.34 18.12
CA VAL A 330 -2.50 5.00 17.56
C VAL A 330 -3.25 4.03 16.64
N TYR A 331 -2.52 3.29 15.79
CA TYR A 331 -3.09 2.26 14.93
C TYR A 331 -3.84 1.19 15.75
N TYR A 332 -3.18 0.58 16.74
CA TYR A 332 -3.81 -0.46 17.56
C TYR A 332 -4.96 0.05 18.42
N ASN A 333 -4.95 1.33 18.83
CA ASN A 333 -6.13 1.95 19.46
C ASN A 333 -7.32 1.99 18.49
N HIS A 334 -7.13 2.34 17.22
CA HIS A 334 -8.21 2.27 16.23
C HIS A 334 -8.71 0.84 16.01
N VAL A 335 -7.83 -0.16 16.08
CA VAL A 335 -8.21 -1.58 16.00
C VAL A 335 -9.10 -1.97 17.20
N VAL A 336 -8.73 -1.57 18.42
CA VAL A 336 -9.53 -1.82 19.63
C VAL A 336 -10.91 -1.15 19.53
N GLU A 337 -10.97 0.12 19.10
CA GLU A 337 -12.23 0.83 18.91
C GLU A 337 -13.12 0.18 17.84
N THR A 338 -12.51 -0.31 16.74
CA THR A 338 -13.24 -1.07 15.73
C THR A 338 -13.83 -2.36 16.30
N ALA A 339 -13.07 -3.09 17.11
CA ALA A 339 -13.55 -4.30 17.76
C ALA A 339 -14.72 -4.00 18.73
N LYS A 340 -14.67 -2.90 19.50
CA LYS A 340 -15.79 -2.46 20.36
C LYS A 340 -17.05 -2.14 19.56
N LEU A 341 -16.92 -1.49 18.39
CA LEU A 341 -18.05 -1.23 17.50
C LEU A 341 -18.67 -2.53 16.95
N ASN A 342 -17.85 -3.56 16.69
CA ASN A 342 -18.34 -4.88 16.32
C ASN A 342 -19.15 -5.54 17.45
N VAL A 343 -18.76 -5.39 18.73
CA VAL A 343 -19.56 -5.86 19.88
C VAL A 343 -20.92 -5.17 19.92
N LEU A 344 -20.99 -3.84 19.70
CA LEU A 344 -22.26 -3.13 19.64
C LEU A 344 -23.16 -3.67 18.53
N ARG A 345 -22.58 -3.97 17.37
CA ARG A 345 -23.30 -4.58 16.22
C ARG A 345 -23.79 -5.99 16.54
N ALA A 346 -22.96 -6.81 17.18
CA ALA A 346 -23.35 -8.15 17.63
C ALA A 346 -24.51 -8.08 18.64
N LYS A 347 -24.42 -7.19 19.64
CA LYS A 347 -25.49 -6.99 20.63
C LYS A 347 -26.80 -6.48 20.00
N ASP A 348 -26.75 -5.65 18.97
CA ASP A 348 -27.97 -5.26 18.25
C ASP A 348 -28.58 -6.45 17.47
N ALA A 349 -27.73 -7.30 16.87
CA ALA A 349 -28.17 -8.47 16.11
C ALA A 349 -28.91 -9.52 16.95
N THR A 350 -28.70 -9.55 18.27
CA THR A 350 -29.40 -10.49 19.19
C THR A 350 -30.79 -10.05 19.59
N LYS A 351 -31.14 -8.75 19.34
CA LYS A 351 -32.47 -8.25 19.68
C LYS A 351 -33.55 -8.86 18.78
N PRO A 352 -34.76 -9.07 19.29
CA PRO A 352 -35.91 -9.38 18.43
C PRO A 352 -36.11 -8.33 17.37
N GLN A 353 -36.59 -8.74 16.21
CA GLN A 353 -37.01 -7.81 15.16
C GLN A 353 -38.47 -7.44 15.38
N LEU A 354 -38.74 -6.17 15.60
CA LEU A 354 -40.08 -5.60 15.67
C LEU A 354 -40.11 -4.40 14.74
N ASN A 355 -40.87 -4.51 13.67
CA ASN A 355 -41.06 -3.43 12.70
C ASN A 355 -42.50 -2.93 12.72
N ALA A 356 -42.66 -1.63 12.82
CA ALA A 356 -43.92 -0.97 12.52
C ALA A 356 -43.90 -0.57 11.03
N THR A 357 -44.93 -0.95 10.29
CA THR A 357 -45.10 -0.61 8.89
C THR A 357 -46.41 0.13 8.69
N GLY A 358 -46.36 1.28 8.05
CA GLY A 358 -47.52 2.02 7.58
C GLY A 358 -47.46 2.14 6.08
N SER A 359 -48.56 1.89 5.38
CA SER A 359 -48.68 2.15 3.96
C SER A 359 -49.94 2.92 3.64
N ALA A 360 -49.87 3.75 2.59
CA ALA A 360 -51.01 4.43 2.01
C ALA A 360 -50.83 4.57 0.51
N GLY A 361 -51.92 4.38 -0.24
CA GLY A 361 -51.85 4.42 -1.70
C GLY A 361 -53.23 4.58 -2.34
N VAL A 362 -53.19 4.72 -3.64
CA VAL A 362 -54.38 4.90 -4.50
C VAL A 362 -54.37 3.85 -5.59
N TYR A 363 -55.55 3.36 -5.91
CA TYR A 363 -55.80 2.41 -6.99
C TYR A 363 -56.51 3.06 -8.15
N GLY A 364 -56.31 2.55 -9.34
CA GLY A 364 -57.13 2.77 -10.50
C GLY A 364 -57.33 1.47 -11.28
N LEU A 365 -58.53 1.22 -11.75
CA LEU A 365 -58.91 0.03 -12.51
C LEU A 365 -59.78 0.46 -13.69
N GLU A 366 -59.27 0.28 -14.92
CA GLU A 366 -59.98 0.68 -16.15
C GLU A 366 -59.66 -0.27 -17.30
N ASP A 367 -60.36 -0.04 -18.45
CA ASP A 367 -60.16 -0.76 -19.70
C ASP A 367 -58.92 -0.36 -20.48
N SER A 368 -58.25 0.70 -20.04
CA SER A 368 -57.04 1.26 -20.65
C SER A 368 -56.01 1.68 -19.61
N ALA A 369 -54.72 1.62 -19.99
CA ALA A 369 -53.65 2.06 -19.12
C ALA A 369 -53.81 3.53 -18.71
N GLY A 370 -54.16 4.42 -19.63
CA GLY A 370 -54.36 5.83 -19.37
C GLY A 370 -55.51 6.11 -18.41
N GLY A 371 -56.64 5.36 -18.59
CA GLY A 371 -57.79 5.42 -17.70
C GLY A 371 -57.45 5.00 -16.25
N ALA A 372 -56.77 3.88 -16.10
CA ALA A 372 -56.38 3.37 -14.80
C ALA A 372 -55.45 4.37 -14.04
N PHE A 373 -54.50 5.01 -14.72
CA PHE A 373 -53.67 6.07 -14.11
C PHE A 373 -54.50 7.35 -13.80
N GLY A 374 -55.45 7.69 -14.66
CA GLY A 374 -56.39 8.80 -14.45
C GLY A 374 -57.23 8.59 -13.21
N GLU A 375 -57.85 7.41 -13.05
CA GLU A 375 -58.65 7.05 -11.88
C GLU A 375 -57.81 7.03 -10.59
N ALA A 376 -56.61 6.46 -10.61
CA ALA A 376 -55.69 6.49 -9.48
C ALA A 376 -55.35 7.95 -9.07
N SER A 377 -55.16 8.87 -10.04
CA SER A 377 -54.87 10.27 -9.77
C SER A 377 -56.07 11.01 -9.15
N GLY A 378 -57.32 10.57 -9.45
CA GLY A 378 -58.53 11.05 -8.83
C GLY A 378 -58.80 10.52 -7.42
N ALA A 379 -57.97 9.62 -6.93
CA ALA A 379 -58.04 8.98 -5.61
C ALA A 379 -59.41 8.31 -5.31
N GLN A 380 -60.04 7.74 -6.32
CA GLN A 380 -61.34 7.07 -6.17
C GLN A 380 -61.21 5.76 -5.39
N GLY A 381 -60.11 5.05 -5.57
CA GLY A 381 -59.73 3.87 -4.79
C GLY A 381 -58.58 4.20 -3.82
N THR A 382 -58.79 4.12 -2.53
CA THR A 382 -57.75 4.40 -1.51
C THR A 382 -57.53 3.20 -0.61
N GLU A 383 -56.27 2.94 -0.31
CA GLU A 383 -55.87 1.94 0.70
C GLU A 383 -54.91 2.53 1.71
N TRP A 384 -55.08 2.20 2.95
CA TRP A 384 -54.07 2.42 3.96
C TRP A 384 -53.99 1.19 4.88
N SER A 385 -52.77 0.91 5.38
CA SER A 385 -52.58 -0.16 6.33
C SER A 385 -51.56 0.24 7.41
N LEU A 386 -51.79 -0.28 8.60
CA LEU A 386 -50.85 -0.22 9.71
C LEU A 386 -50.60 -1.64 10.22
N GLY A 387 -49.35 -2.02 10.38
CA GLY A 387 -48.97 -3.35 10.80
C GLY A 387 -47.78 -3.36 11.73
N LEU A 388 -47.72 -4.39 12.54
CA LEU A 388 -46.55 -4.75 13.36
C LEU A 388 -46.06 -6.13 12.94
N ASN A 389 -44.79 -6.21 12.61
CA ASN A 389 -44.16 -7.48 12.28
C ASN A 389 -43.13 -7.83 13.36
N PHE A 390 -43.37 -8.92 14.08
CA PHE A 390 -42.50 -9.41 15.15
C PHE A 390 -41.84 -10.72 14.68
N LYS A 391 -40.51 -10.79 14.78
CA LYS A 391 -39.73 -11.98 14.49
C LYS A 391 -38.66 -12.17 15.55
N MET A 392 -38.64 -13.32 16.20
CA MET A 392 -37.66 -13.69 17.21
C MET A 392 -37.20 -15.13 16.98
N PRO A 393 -35.88 -15.40 16.86
CA PRO A 393 -35.39 -16.77 16.90
C PRO A 393 -35.60 -17.37 18.33
N LEU A 394 -36.12 -18.58 18.41
CA LEU A 394 -36.34 -19.24 19.72
C LEU A 394 -35.03 -19.78 20.33
N GLY A 395 -34.04 -20.11 19.51
CA GLY A 395 -32.67 -20.46 19.96
C GLY A 395 -31.78 -19.22 20.05
N LYS A 396 -31.11 -19.02 21.19
CA LYS A 396 -30.21 -17.87 21.42
C LYS A 396 -28.75 -18.20 21.20
N ASP A 397 -28.37 -19.47 21.13
CA ASP A 397 -26.98 -19.93 21.11
C ASP A 397 -26.13 -19.30 20.03
N GLY A 398 -26.66 -19.20 18.79
CA GLY A 398 -25.94 -18.57 17.68
C GLY A 398 -25.74 -17.06 17.85
N ALA A 399 -26.68 -16.37 18.49
CA ALA A 399 -26.62 -14.94 18.74
C ALA A 399 -25.68 -14.61 19.92
N GLU A 400 -25.70 -15.41 20.97
CA GLU A 400 -24.80 -15.30 22.13
C GLU A 400 -23.36 -15.62 21.70
N ALA A 401 -23.14 -16.69 20.93
CA ALA A 401 -21.83 -17.00 20.34
C ALA A 401 -21.27 -15.85 19.49
N GLY A 402 -22.13 -15.11 18.79
CA GLY A 402 -21.74 -13.90 18.05
C GLY A 402 -21.22 -12.77 18.95
N ILE A 403 -21.84 -12.59 20.15
CA ILE A 403 -21.35 -11.62 21.15
C ILE A 403 -20.03 -12.10 21.73
N ASP A 404 -19.95 -13.36 22.15
CA ASP A 404 -18.76 -13.95 22.77
C ASP A 404 -17.55 -13.85 21.83
N ALA A 405 -17.74 -14.14 20.54
CA ALA A 405 -16.72 -13.98 19.52
C ALA A 405 -16.27 -12.52 19.37
N ALA A 406 -17.20 -11.57 19.33
CA ALA A 406 -16.87 -10.15 19.23
C ALA A 406 -16.16 -9.63 20.48
N GLU A 407 -16.56 -10.05 21.68
CA GLU A 407 -15.89 -9.70 22.95
C GLU A 407 -14.49 -10.34 23.03
N ALA A 408 -14.32 -11.57 22.55
CA ALA A 408 -13.00 -12.20 22.43
C ALA A 408 -12.09 -11.42 21.49
N GLN A 409 -12.61 -10.89 20.37
CA GLN A 409 -11.85 -10.00 19.46
C GLN A 409 -11.43 -8.69 20.14
N VAL A 410 -12.25 -8.11 21.02
CA VAL A 410 -11.84 -6.93 21.82
C VAL A 410 -10.68 -7.29 22.74
N ARG A 411 -10.78 -8.41 23.47
CA ARG A 411 -9.69 -8.88 24.35
C ARG A 411 -8.41 -9.15 23.56
N GLN A 412 -8.52 -9.78 22.40
CA GLN A 412 -7.38 -10.02 21.50
C GLN A 412 -6.72 -8.70 21.06
N ALA A 413 -7.51 -7.73 20.61
CA ALA A 413 -7.00 -6.41 20.18
C ALA A 413 -6.31 -5.66 21.34
N GLN A 414 -6.84 -5.76 22.58
CA GLN A 414 -6.22 -5.17 23.77
C GLN A 414 -4.90 -5.85 24.14
N LEU A 415 -4.80 -7.17 23.99
CA LEU A 415 -3.56 -7.91 24.22
C LEU A 415 -2.50 -7.54 23.20
N GLU A 416 -2.87 -7.38 21.92
CA GLU A 416 -1.94 -6.92 20.88
C GLU A 416 -1.45 -5.48 21.15
N LEU A 417 -2.34 -4.56 21.56
CA LEU A 417 -1.95 -3.21 21.97
C LEU A 417 -0.94 -3.24 23.14
N ALA A 418 -1.20 -4.07 24.15
CA ALA A 418 -0.30 -4.24 25.30
C ALA A 418 1.06 -4.85 24.89
N LYS A 419 1.05 -5.81 23.95
CA LYS A 419 2.25 -6.40 23.37
C LYS A 419 3.09 -5.36 22.62
N VAL A 420 2.46 -4.55 21.78
CA VAL A 420 3.15 -3.46 21.03
C VAL A 420 3.75 -2.45 22.01
N LYS A 421 3.02 -2.04 23.05
CA LYS A 421 3.54 -1.12 24.07
C LYS A 421 4.80 -1.66 24.76
N ARG A 422 4.84 -2.95 25.08
CA ARG A 422 6.04 -3.62 25.62
C ARG A 422 7.14 -3.76 24.58
N GLY A 423 6.77 -4.07 23.33
CA GLY A 423 7.67 -4.19 22.19
C GLY A 423 8.47 -2.91 21.95
N ILE A 424 7.81 -1.74 22.03
CA ILE A 424 8.45 -0.42 21.88
C ILE A 424 9.61 -0.26 22.87
N SER A 425 9.39 -0.61 24.13
CA SER A 425 10.43 -0.50 25.17
C SER A 425 11.64 -1.39 24.85
N LEU A 426 11.38 -2.61 24.39
CA LEU A 426 12.43 -3.56 24.02
C LEU A 426 13.18 -3.12 22.77
N GLU A 427 12.48 -2.62 21.75
CA GLU A 427 13.08 -2.12 20.51
C GLU A 427 14.02 -0.95 20.78
N VAL A 428 13.58 0.04 21.58
CA VAL A 428 14.41 1.21 21.97
C VAL A 428 15.60 0.76 22.82
N ASP A 429 15.39 -0.14 23.78
CA ASP A 429 16.49 -0.65 24.63
C ASP A 429 17.54 -1.38 23.80
N THR A 430 17.10 -2.25 22.90
CA THR A 430 17.99 -3.01 22.01
C THR A 430 18.77 -2.08 21.06
N ALA A 431 18.08 -1.12 20.43
CA ALA A 431 18.72 -0.16 19.53
C ALA A 431 19.74 0.72 20.28
N TYR A 432 19.38 1.21 21.46
CA TYR A 432 20.28 2.01 22.31
C TYR A 432 21.52 1.23 22.76
N THR A 433 21.33 -0.02 23.13
CA THR A 433 22.43 -0.92 23.51
C THR A 433 23.39 -1.17 22.35
N ARG A 434 22.87 -1.31 21.12
CA ARG A 434 23.69 -1.41 19.90
C ARG A 434 24.50 -0.16 19.63
N VAL A 435 23.95 1.04 19.87
CA VAL A 435 24.70 2.31 19.75
C VAL A 435 25.87 2.33 20.72
N ASN A 436 25.67 1.96 22.00
CA ASN A 436 26.75 1.94 22.99
C ASN A 436 27.84 0.92 22.62
N ALA A 437 27.46 -0.25 22.13
CA ALA A 437 28.39 -1.25 21.65
C ALA A 437 29.18 -0.74 20.42
N ALA A 438 28.51 -0.11 19.46
CA ALA A 438 29.14 0.44 18.27
C ALA A 438 30.14 1.57 18.61
N ARG A 439 29.79 2.46 19.57
CA ARG A 439 30.72 3.49 20.07
C ARG A 439 32.00 2.88 20.64
N LYS A 440 31.89 1.84 21.48
CA LYS A 440 33.05 1.12 22.02
C LYS A 440 33.88 0.48 20.91
N ARG A 441 33.22 -0.15 19.91
CA ARG A 441 33.91 -0.74 18.75
C ARG A 441 34.71 0.29 17.97
N ILE A 442 34.20 1.50 17.74
CA ILE A 442 34.95 2.56 17.07
C ILE A 442 36.19 2.94 17.86
N THR A 443 36.10 3.07 19.21
CA THR A 443 37.25 3.38 20.05
C THR A 443 38.33 2.31 19.92
N THR A 444 37.95 1.03 19.94
CA THR A 444 38.87 -0.09 19.75
C THR A 444 39.47 -0.10 18.34
N ALA A 445 38.64 0.10 17.30
CA ALA A 445 39.10 0.11 15.90
C ALA A 445 40.07 1.27 15.62
N LYS A 446 39.82 2.47 16.18
CA LYS A 446 40.75 3.61 16.08
C LYS A 446 42.13 3.26 16.70
N LYS A 447 42.11 2.61 17.86
CA LYS A 447 43.37 2.21 18.49
C LYS A 447 44.11 1.11 17.70
N ALA A 448 43.36 0.19 17.07
CA ALA A 448 43.93 -0.82 16.19
C ALA A 448 44.62 -0.17 14.96
N VAL A 449 43.97 0.83 14.33
CA VAL A 449 44.57 1.56 13.20
C VAL A 449 45.84 2.30 13.66
N GLU A 450 45.82 2.99 14.81
CA GLU A 450 46.98 3.67 15.36
C GLU A 450 48.18 2.71 15.58
N LEU A 451 47.93 1.56 16.22
CA LEU A 451 48.94 0.56 16.47
C LEU A 451 49.45 -0.10 15.18
N ALA A 452 48.57 -0.37 14.22
CA ALA A 452 48.97 -0.91 12.91
C ALA A 452 49.85 0.09 12.13
N GLN A 453 49.56 1.39 12.20
CA GLN A 453 50.39 2.45 11.61
C GLN A 453 51.77 2.51 12.28
N GLN A 454 51.83 2.43 13.60
CA GLN A 454 53.12 2.42 14.35
C GLN A 454 53.92 1.18 13.98
N ARG A 455 53.29 0.03 13.92
CA ARG A 455 53.97 -1.23 13.56
C ARG A 455 54.51 -1.22 12.12
N LEU A 456 53.69 -0.73 11.18
CA LEU A 456 54.14 -0.59 9.79
C LEU A 456 55.38 0.33 9.70
N LYS A 457 55.38 1.45 10.41
CA LYS A 457 56.50 2.37 10.45
C LYS A 457 57.75 1.69 11.00
N GLN A 458 57.64 0.95 12.09
CA GLN A 458 58.77 0.20 12.70
C GLN A 458 59.38 -0.81 11.73
N GLU A 459 58.54 -1.62 11.02
CA GLU A 459 59.04 -2.58 10.03
C GLU A 459 59.68 -1.90 8.81
N GLN A 460 59.14 -0.74 8.41
CA GLN A 460 59.73 0.10 7.35
C GLN A 460 61.12 0.64 7.78
N ASP A 461 61.25 1.08 9.02
CA ASP A 461 62.53 1.60 9.56
C ASP A 461 63.56 0.51 9.68
N LEU A 462 63.18 -0.70 10.14
CA LEU A 462 64.07 -1.90 10.18
C LEU A 462 64.50 -2.35 8.76
N PHE A 463 63.57 -2.40 7.80
CA PHE A 463 63.89 -2.71 6.41
C PHE A 463 64.86 -1.68 5.80
N ASN A 464 64.66 -0.40 6.10
CA ASN A 464 65.54 0.68 5.64
C ASN A 464 66.95 0.61 6.24
N ALA A 465 67.09 0.07 7.45
CA ALA A 465 68.35 -0.15 8.12
C ALA A 465 69.06 -1.42 7.64
N GLY A 466 68.44 -2.24 6.78
CA GLY A 466 68.96 -3.52 6.34
C GLY A 466 68.81 -4.65 7.37
N GLU A 467 68.07 -4.42 8.44
CA GLU A 467 67.82 -5.36 9.55
C GLU A 467 66.45 -6.08 9.45
N GLY A 468 65.65 -5.73 8.47
CA GLY A 468 64.29 -6.21 8.30
C GLY A 468 64.04 -6.92 6.98
N ASP A 469 62.96 -7.72 6.93
CA ASP A 469 62.48 -8.44 5.74
C ASP A 469 61.35 -7.63 5.09
N PHE A 470 61.42 -7.43 3.77
CA PHE A 470 60.41 -6.74 2.99
C PHE A 470 59.03 -7.42 3.09
N TYR A 471 58.96 -8.74 3.20
CA TYR A 471 57.73 -9.48 3.38
C TYR A 471 56.94 -9.00 4.62
N ARG A 472 57.65 -8.73 5.73
CA ARG A 472 57.00 -8.16 6.95
C ARG A 472 56.42 -6.79 6.71
N VAL A 473 57.06 -5.94 5.92
CA VAL A 473 56.52 -4.64 5.55
C VAL A 473 55.22 -4.80 4.78
N VAL A 474 55.14 -5.71 3.81
CA VAL A 474 53.93 -6.00 3.03
C VAL A 474 52.81 -6.55 3.95
N GLU A 475 53.15 -7.46 4.87
CA GLU A 475 52.23 -7.99 5.86
C GLU A 475 51.61 -6.88 6.75
N GLN A 476 52.47 -5.98 7.28
CA GLN A 476 51.96 -4.86 8.12
C GLN A 476 51.13 -3.84 7.33
N GLN A 477 51.44 -3.66 6.04
CA GLN A 477 50.55 -2.86 5.16
C GLN A 477 49.16 -3.51 5.01
N GLN A 478 49.10 -4.85 4.87
CA GLN A 478 47.82 -5.56 4.83
C GLN A 478 47.04 -5.35 6.12
N ILE A 479 47.68 -5.56 7.28
CA ILE A 479 47.06 -5.38 8.61
C ILE A 479 46.54 -3.94 8.79
N LEU A 480 47.29 -2.94 8.34
CA LEU A 480 46.85 -1.55 8.39
C LEU A 480 45.59 -1.32 7.50
N GLY A 481 45.61 -1.80 6.24
CA GLY A 481 44.48 -1.70 5.32
C GLY A 481 43.22 -2.34 5.90
N ASP A 482 43.34 -3.57 6.43
CA ASP A 482 42.23 -4.31 7.04
C ASP A 482 41.69 -3.57 8.30
N SER A 483 42.60 -3.00 9.11
CA SER A 483 42.23 -2.19 10.28
C SER A 483 41.46 -0.92 9.89
N GLN A 484 41.87 -0.25 8.82
CA GLN A 484 41.19 0.93 8.27
C GLN A 484 39.78 0.58 7.74
N VAL A 485 39.65 -0.51 6.98
CA VAL A 485 38.34 -1.00 6.49
C VAL A 485 37.43 -1.37 7.67
N ASN A 486 37.97 -2.03 8.71
CA ASN A 486 37.22 -2.35 9.93
C ASN A 486 36.76 -1.10 10.70
N LEU A 487 37.58 -0.03 10.72
CA LEU A 487 37.17 1.26 11.31
C LEU A 487 35.98 1.84 10.54
N VAL A 488 36.05 1.89 9.20
CA VAL A 488 34.94 2.36 8.36
C VAL A 488 33.67 1.54 8.60
N ALA A 489 33.77 0.21 8.66
CA ALA A 489 32.65 -0.68 8.96
C ALA A 489 32.06 -0.42 10.38
N SER A 490 32.91 -0.10 11.36
CA SER A 490 32.48 0.23 12.72
C SER A 490 31.73 1.57 12.78
N GLU A 491 32.19 2.58 12.03
CA GLU A 491 31.49 3.89 11.91
C GLU A 491 30.13 3.72 11.20
N ALA A 492 30.06 2.91 10.16
CA ALA A 492 28.81 2.58 9.47
C ALA A 492 27.82 1.85 10.41
N ALA A 493 28.32 0.90 11.21
CA ALA A 493 27.51 0.20 12.21
C ALA A 493 26.92 1.16 13.27
N LEU A 494 27.68 2.17 13.69
CA LEU A 494 27.16 3.23 14.57
C LEU A 494 26.06 4.01 13.88
N SER A 495 26.27 4.48 12.65
CA SER A 495 25.24 5.20 11.86
C SER A 495 23.94 4.42 11.76
N ARG A 496 24.00 3.14 11.35
CA ARG A 496 22.80 2.28 11.27
C ARG A 496 22.12 2.10 12.64
N SER A 497 22.92 1.99 13.72
CA SER A 497 22.37 1.87 15.07
C SER A 497 21.67 3.16 15.54
N VAL A 498 22.18 4.33 15.16
CA VAL A 498 21.55 5.63 15.43
C VAL A 498 20.23 5.76 14.67
N ILE A 499 20.20 5.41 13.38
CA ILE A 499 18.96 5.37 12.58
C ILE A 499 17.92 4.45 13.23
N ALA A 500 18.34 3.26 13.70
CA ALA A 500 17.46 2.32 14.38
C ALA A 500 16.89 2.89 15.70
N VAL A 501 17.66 3.68 16.46
CA VAL A 501 17.16 4.40 17.66
C VAL A 501 16.12 5.43 17.26
N TRP A 502 16.38 6.25 16.25
CA TRP A 502 15.44 7.27 15.80
C TRP A 502 14.13 6.65 15.30
N LEU A 503 14.21 5.53 14.56
CA LEU A 503 13.03 4.80 14.10
C LEU A 503 12.25 4.19 15.28
N SER A 504 12.94 3.46 16.19
CA SER A 504 12.30 2.81 17.34
C SER A 504 11.67 3.79 18.32
N ALA A 505 12.22 5.00 18.44
CA ALA A 505 11.63 6.09 19.22
C ALA A 505 10.56 6.87 18.45
N GLY A 506 10.40 6.68 17.14
CA GLY A 506 9.44 7.45 16.32
C GLY A 506 9.89 8.86 15.97
N GLN A 507 11.19 9.15 16.00
CA GLN A 507 11.78 10.47 15.76
C GLN A 507 12.45 10.64 14.39
N ILE A 508 12.38 9.65 13.52
CA ILE A 508 13.23 9.61 12.32
C ILE A 508 13.03 10.81 11.39
N PHE A 509 11.80 11.27 11.19
CA PHE A 509 11.49 12.43 10.35
C PHE A 509 12.08 13.71 10.94
N GLU A 510 11.86 13.95 12.24
CA GLU A 510 12.39 15.10 12.95
C GLU A 510 13.93 15.15 12.88
N ARG A 511 14.58 14.00 13.10
CA ARG A 511 16.05 13.90 13.13
C ARG A 511 16.71 14.03 11.75
N LEU A 512 15.99 13.71 10.70
CA LEU A 512 16.47 13.85 9.32
C LEU A 512 15.97 15.14 8.65
N GLY A 513 15.21 15.99 9.37
CA GLY A 513 14.66 17.24 8.85
C GLY A 513 13.58 17.04 7.77
N ILE A 514 12.90 15.89 7.77
CA ILE A 514 11.80 15.64 6.86
C ILE A 514 10.51 16.15 7.51
N PRO A 515 9.80 17.12 6.88
CA PRO A 515 8.57 17.66 7.45
C PRO A 515 7.47 16.58 7.53
N ASN A 516 6.87 16.41 8.71
CA ASN A 516 5.72 15.50 8.88
C ASN A 516 4.56 15.89 7.95
N GLU A 517 4.39 17.19 7.71
CA GLU A 517 3.36 17.76 6.84
C GLU A 517 3.48 17.25 5.40
N GLU A 518 4.66 16.90 4.93
CA GLU A 518 4.86 16.39 3.57
C GLU A 518 4.11 15.06 3.36
N VAL A 519 4.23 14.13 4.30
CA VAL A 519 3.53 12.85 4.26
C VAL A 519 2.03 13.06 4.47
N GLU A 520 1.63 14.00 5.34
CA GLU A 520 0.21 14.36 5.53
C GLU A 520 -0.42 14.94 4.27
N VAL A 521 0.29 15.82 3.58
CA VAL A 521 -0.16 16.35 2.28
C VAL A 521 -0.32 15.24 1.25
N MET A 522 0.61 14.26 1.19
CA MET A 522 0.48 13.12 0.28
C MET A 522 -0.76 12.26 0.60
N ILE A 523 -1.00 11.97 1.89
CA ILE A 523 -2.19 11.25 2.35
C ILE A 523 -3.47 12.05 2.03
N THR A 524 -3.47 13.36 2.27
CA THR A 524 -4.62 14.23 2.00
C THR A 524 -4.91 14.31 0.50
N ARG A 525 -3.89 14.49 -0.33
CA ARG A 525 -4.05 14.46 -1.80
C ARG A 525 -4.53 13.12 -2.33
N ALA A 526 -4.14 12.02 -1.68
CA ALA A 526 -4.67 10.71 -2.01
C ALA A 526 -6.17 10.61 -1.73
N LYS A 527 -6.69 11.37 -0.76
CA LYS A 527 -8.12 11.46 -0.44
C LYS A 527 -8.91 12.36 -1.41
N GLU A 528 -8.30 13.44 -1.89
CA GLU A 528 -8.97 14.49 -2.65
C GLU A 528 -9.01 14.26 -4.17
N LYS A 529 -8.21 13.33 -4.69
CA LYS A 529 -8.19 13.02 -6.14
C LYS A 529 -9.39 12.15 -6.56
N GLU A 530 -10.59 12.77 -6.57
CA GLU A 530 -11.74 12.31 -7.36
C GLU A 530 -12.54 13.50 -7.91
#